data_aebe198af88a91f634fc811d65afc126
#
_entry.id   aebe198af88a91f634fc811d65afc126
#
_cell.length_a   1.000
_cell.length_b   1.000
_cell.length_c   1.000
_cell.angle_alpha   90.00
_cell.angle_beta   90.00
_cell.angle_gamma   90.00
#
_symmetry.space_group_name_H-M   'P 1'
#
loop_
_entity.id
_entity.type
_entity.pdbx_description
1 polymer ?
#
loop_
_entity_poly.entity_id
_entity_poly.type
_entity_poly.pdbx_seq_one_letter_code
_entity_poly.pdbx_strand_id
1 'polypeptide(L)'
;VQDLIYEITSAIDQHDINRLGSVYHWVGIGDESGSRILDRLQAIVDRPLVDIVALRSAPREESYIPDMPIQAETNASAPVGMGTGASMGDAETAAPPRRTRGGGLVGLRLEQTLRNSATPSRTVFGLRRHFDCWWIVLSSP
;
A
#
# COMPACT_ATOMS: atom_id res chain seq x y z
N VAL A 1 0.94 11.25 5.76
CA VAL A 1 2.10 10.34 5.52
C VAL A 1 3.40 11.12 5.52
N GLN A 2 3.44 12.28 4.91
CA GLN A 2 4.66 13.11 4.87
C GLN A 2 5.16 13.44 6.28
N ASP A 3 4.24 13.80 7.18
CA ASP A 3 4.56 14.07 8.58
C ASP A 3 5.13 12.83 9.29
N LEU A 4 4.58 11.65 8.98
CA LEU A 4 5.07 10.38 9.52
C LEU A 4 6.50 10.08 9.05
N ILE A 5 6.80 10.31 7.77
CA ILE A 5 8.16 10.15 7.23
C ILE A 5 9.12 11.10 7.93
N TYR A 6 8.70 12.35 8.12
CA TYR A 6 9.50 13.36 8.83
C TYR A 6 9.78 12.93 10.28
N GLU A 7 8.76 12.44 11.00
CA GLU A 7 8.92 11.97 12.38
C GLU A 7 9.87 10.77 12.47
N ILE A 8 9.76 9.82 11.55
CA ILE A 8 10.66 8.65 11.49
C ILE A 8 12.09 9.09 11.20
N THR A 9 12.29 9.95 10.20
CA THR A 9 13.63 10.47 9.86
C THR A 9 14.24 11.19 11.04
N SER A 10 13.49 12.08 11.67
CA SER A 10 13.95 12.85 12.81
C SER A 10 14.27 11.96 14.03
N ALA A 11 13.48 10.91 14.27
CA ALA A 11 13.74 9.95 15.33
C ALA A 11 15.05 9.17 15.11
N ILE A 12 15.32 8.79 13.87
CA ILE A 12 16.55 8.06 13.52
C ILE A 12 17.77 8.98 13.61
N ASP A 13 17.69 10.20 13.08
CA ASP A 13 18.79 11.17 13.11
C ASP A 13 19.18 11.56 14.56
N GLN A 14 18.19 11.62 15.45
CA GLN A 14 18.38 11.95 16.86
C GLN A 14 18.65 10.71 17.73
N HIS A 15 18.60 9.52 17.18
CA HIS A 15 18.65 8.26 17.93
C HIS A 15 17.60 8.18 19.04
N ASP A 16 16.41 8.72 18.79
CA ASP A 16 15.33 8.83 19.78
C ASP A 16 14.27 7.73 19.56
N ILE A 17 14.40 6.67 20.36
CA ILE A 17 13.44 5.56 20.35
C ILE A 17 12.04 5.99 20.82
N ASN A 18 11.95 6.96 21.74
CA ASN A 18 10.65 7.41 22.26
C ASN A 18 9.85 8.10 21.15
N ARG A 19 10.53 8.88 20.34
CA ARG A 19 9.93 9.53 19.17
C ARG A 19 9.48 8.53 18.14
N LEU A 20 10.29 7.52 17.82
CA LEU A 20 9.88 6.44 16.90
C LEU A 20 8.74 5.60 17.47
N GLY A 21 8.77 5.32 18.78
CA GLY A 21 7.72 4.60 19.49
C GLY A 21 6.40 5.37 19.53
N SER A 22 6.42 6.70 19.50
CA SER A 22 5.20 7.51 19.53
C SER A 22 4.37 7.40 18.25
N VAL A 23 4.98 7.04 17.12
CA VAL A 23 4.30 6.82 15.84
C VAL A 23 3.98 5.34 15.56
N TYR A 24 4.30 4.47 16.51
CA TYR A 24 4.03 3.03 16.42
C TYR A 24 2.62 2.69 16.93
N HIS A 25 1.96 1.75 16.26
CA HIS A 25 0.61 1.32 16.60
C HIS A 25 0.64 0.26 17.71
N TRP A 26 0.46 0.67 18.96
CA TRP A 26 0.55 -0.19 20.16
C TRP A 26 -0.74 -0.94 20.50
N VAL A 27 -1.84 -0.66 19.82
CA VAL A 27 -3.16 -1.23 20.17
C VAL A 27 -3.16 -2.75 20.01
N GLY A 28 -3.50 -3.46 21.07
CA GLY A 28 -3.58 -4.91 21.07
C GLY A 28 -2.24 -5.63 21.25
N ILE A 29 -1.19 -4.92 21.63
CA ILE A 29 0.14 -5.51 21.86
C ILE A 29 0.30 -5.81 23.37
N GLY A 30 0.60 -7.06 23.70
CA GLY A 30 0.93 -7.46 25.07
C GLY A 30 2.36 -7.09 25.45
N ASP A 31 2.64 -7.07 26.74
CA ASP A 31 3.91 -6.60 27.32
C ASP A 31 5.15 -7.28 26.75
N GLU A 32 5.13 -8.60 26.59
CA GLU A 32 6.25 -9.35 26.02
C GLU A 32 6.49 -9.00 24.55
N SER A 33 5.44 -8.85 23.76
CA SER A 33 5.55 -8.41 22.37
C SER A 33 5.98 -6.97 22.27
N GLY A 34 5.52 -6.11 23.19
CA GLY A 34 5.92 -4.71 23.30
C GLY A 34 7.43 -4.57 23.52
N SER A 35 7.99 -5.33 24.44
CA SER A 35 9.44 -5.32 24.70
C SER A 35 10.26 -5.72 23.48
N ARG A 36 9.87 -6.77 22.78
CA ARG A 36 10.53 -7.19 21.53
C ARG A 36 10.44 -6.15 20.42
N ILE A 37 9.32 -5.44 20.34
CA ILE A 37 9.13 -4.34 19.38
C ILE A 37 10.06 -3.18 19.74
N LEU A 38 10.16 -2.80 21.00
CA LEU A 38 11.08 -1.75 21.45
C LEU A 38 12.53 -2.09 21.14
N ASP A 39 12.98 -3.32 21.39
CA ASP A 39 14.32 -3.77 21.04
C ASP A 39 14.60 -3.63 19.54
N ARG A 40 13.61 -3.95 18.70
CA ARG A 40 13.71 -3.78 17.24
C ARG A 40 13.74 -2.32 16.83
N LEU A 41 12.90 -1.49 17.43
CA LEU A 41 12.86 -0.05 17.16
C LEU A 41 14.19 0.60 17.60
N GLN A 42 14.77 0.18 18.72
CA GLN A 42 16.08 0.64 19.18
C GLN A 42 17.14 0.30 18.12
N ALA A 43 17.16 -0.92 17.63
CA ALA A 43 18.11 -1.32 16.59
C ALA A 43 17.94 -0.52 15.28
N ILE A 44 16.73 -0.05 15.00
CA ILE A 44 16.46 0.78 13.81
C ILE A 44 16.96 2.22 14.00
N VAL A 45 16.72 2.85 15.15
CA VAL A 45 17.20 4.22 15.41
C VAL A 45 18.71 4.29 15.55
N ASP A 46 19.36 3.20 15.90
CA ASP A 46 20.83 3.11 16.02
C ASP A 46 21.55 2.97 14.65
N ARG A 47 20.80 2.72 13.59
CA ARG A 47 21.36 2.54 12.24
C ARG A 47 21.25 3.85 11.43
N PRO A 48 22.33 4.26 10.75
CA PRO A 48 22.26 5.39 9.84
C PRO A 48 21.20 5.19 8.75
N LEU A 49 20.36 6.17 8.57
CA LEU A 49 19.33 6.19 7.53
C LEU A 49 19.94 6.67 6.21
N VAL A 50 19.67 5.94 5.13
CA VAL A 50 20.06 6.30 3.77
C VAL A 50 18.88 6.87 3.02
N ASP A 51 17.72 6.18 3.05
CA ASP A 51 16.52 6.58 2.34
C ASP A 51 15.26 5.98 2.94
N ILE A 52 14.11 6.63 2.70
CA ILE A 52 12.78 6.11 3.03
C ILE A 52 11.92 6.12 1.77
N VAL A 53 11.45 4.94 1.39
CA VAL A 53 10.62 4.75 0.20
C VAL A 53 9.21 4.35 0.61
N ALA A 54 8.21 5.11 0.12
CA ALA A 54 6.81 4.77 0.32
C ALA A 54 6.42 3.59 -0.59
N LEU A 55 5.90 2.53 0.02
CA LEU A 55 5.42 1.34 -0.69
C LEU A 55 3.92 1.49 -0.97
N ARG A 56 3.56 1.28 -2.21
CA ARG A 56 2.16 1.24 -2.65
C ARG A 56 1.79 -0.19 -3.01
N SER A 57 0.54 -0.59 -2.72
CA SER A 57 0.03 -1.83 -3.29
C SER A 57 0.05 -1.71 -4.81
N ALA A 58 0.57 -2.73 -5.49
CA ALA A 58 0.36 -2.81 -6.92
C ALA A 58 -1.15 -2.69 -7.21
N PRO A 59 -1.56 -1.96 -8.26
CA PRO A 59 -2.92 -2.05 -8.72
C PRO A 59 -3.17 -3.54 -8.92
N ARG A 60 -4.20 -4.06 -8.27
CA ARG A 60 -4.65 -5.42 -8.53
C ARG A 60 -4.98 -5.41 -10.01
N GLU A 61 -4.12 -5.99 -10.80
CA GLU A 61 -4.50 -6.41 -12.13
C GLU A 61 -5.64 -7.38 -11.87
N GLU A 62 -6.84 -6.84 -11.98
CA GLU A 62 -8.05 -7.62 -12.09
C GLU A 62 -7.73 -8.54 -13.25
N SER A 63 -7.52 -9.82 -12.92
CA SER A 63 -7.22 -10.84 -13.92
C SER A 63 -8.22 -10.63 -15.02
N TYR A 64 -7.79 -10.00 -16.11
CA TYR A 64 -8.52 -10.01 -17.33
C TYR A 64 -8.56 -11.49 -17.73
N ILE A 65 -9.61 -12.15 -17.31
CA ILE A 65 -10.00 -13.40 -17.94
C ILE A 65 -10.39 -12.94 -19.32
N PRO A 66 -9.57 -13.22 -20.35
CA PRO A 66 -10.04 -12.97 -21.69
C PRO A 66 -11.34 -13.76 -21.78
N ASP A 67 -12.42 -13.04 -21.93
CA ASP A 67 -13.70 -13.61 -22.28
C ASP A 67 -13.40 -14.42 -23.54
N MET A 68 -13.23 -15.71 -23.35
CA MET A 68 -13.09 -16.62 -24.48
C MET A 68 -14.35 -16.37 -25.29
N PRO A 69 -14.24 -15.94 -26.56
CA PRO A 69 -15.39 -15.87 -27.35
C PRO A 69 -15.97 -17.29 -27.34
N ILE A 70 -17.02 -17.48 -26.63
CA ILE A 70 -17.87 -18.62 -26.82
C ILE A 70 -18.23 -18.49 -28.29
N GLN A 71 -17.58 -19.27 -29.11
CA GLN A 71 -18.08 -19.51 -30.43
C GLN A 71 -19.40 -20.26 -30.23
N ALA A 72 -20.39 -19.48 -29.88
CA ALA A 72 -21.73 -19.89 -30.15
C ALA A 72 -21.79 -20.00 -31.64
N GLU A 73 -21.68 -21.20 -32.14
CA GLU A 73 -22.16 -21.51 -33.47
C GLU A 73 -23.65 -21.19 -33.48
N THR A 74 -23.93 -19.94 -33.61
CA THR A 74 -25.24 -19.49 -33.96
C THR A 74 -25.43 -19.79 -35.43
N ASN A 75 -25.93 -20.96 -35.72
CA ASN A 75 -26.81 -21.15 -36.85
C ASN A 75 -28.08 -20.32 -36.57
N ALA A 76 -27.91 -19.04 -36.46
CA ALA A 76 -28.96 -18.09 -36.42
C ALA A 76 -29.18 -17.70 -37.88
N SER A 77 -30.09 -18.38 -38.51
CA SER A 77 -30.90 -17.75 -39.53
C SER A 77 -31.57 -16.59 -38.84
N ALA A 78 -30.95 -15.44 -38.91
CA ALA A 78 -31.55 -14.23 -38.39
C ALA A 78 -32.77 -13.93 -39.25
N PRO A 79 -33.97 -13.92 -38.67
CA PRO A 79 -35.07 -13.31 -39.39
C PRO A 79 -34.71 -11.84 -39.51
N VAL A 80 -34.68 -11.35 -40.71
CA VAL A 80 -34.54 -9.93 -40.97
C VAL A 80 -35.82 -9.29 -40.47
N GLY A 81 -35.82 -8.97 -39.20
CA GLY A 81 -36.81 -8.08 -38.62
C GLY A 81 -36.43 -6.68 -39.02
N MET A 82 -37.11 -6.11 -39.98
CA MET A 82 -37.10 -4.68 -40.19
C MET A 82 -37.73 -4.01 -38.97
N GLY A 83 -36.96 -3.88 -37.93
CA GLY A 83 -37.26 -2.97 -36.83
C GLY A 83 -36.65 -1.63 -37.17
N THR A 84 -37.38 -0.78 -37.83
CA THR A 84 -37.10 0.65 -37.83
C THR A 84 -37.45 1.21 -36.46
N GLY A 85 -36.70 0.87 -35.49
CA GLY A 85 -36.63 1.53 -34.22
C GLY A 85 -35.47 2.49 -34.24
N ALA A 86 -35.61 3.64 -34.82
CA ALA A 86 -34.71 4.74 -34.52
C ALA A 86 -34.94 5.14 -33.08
N SER A 87 -34.40 4.37 -32.19
CA SER A 87 -34.21 4.80 -30.83
C SER A 87 -33.00 5.74 -30.84
N MET A 88 -33.28 7.00 -31.00
CA MET A 88 -32.36 8.04 -30.59
C MET A 88 -32.31 8.03 -29.06
N GLY A 89 -31.71 7.01 -28.51
CA GLY A 89 -31.28 6.99 -27.15
C GLY A 89 -29.83 7.44 -27.12
N ASP A 90 -29.60 8.71 -27.16
CA ASP A 90 -28.37 9.32 -26.69
C ASP A 90 -28.28 9.14 -25.19
N ALA A 91 -28.23 7.92 -24.77
CA ALA A 91 -27.69 7.59 -23.47
C ALA A 91 -26.19 7.33 -23.67
N GLU A 92 -25.47 8.32 -24.08
CA GLU A 92 -24.06 8.42 -23.82
C GLU A 92 -23.90 8.67 -22.32
N THR A 93 -24.26 7.67 -21.56
CA THR A 93 -23.81 7.56 -20.21
C THR A 93 -22.33 7.19 -20.35
N ALA A 94 -21.51 8.20 -20.53
CA ALA A 94 -20.09 8.06 -20.29
C ALA A 94 -19.98 7.44 -18.91
N ALA A 95 -19.65 6.16 -18.84
CA ALA A 95 -19.35 5.50 -17.59
C ALA A 95 -18.31 6.40 -16.89
N PRO A 96 -18.57 6.84 -15.64
CA PRO A 96 -17.62 7.69 -14.98
C PRO A 96 -16.27 6.97 -15.04
N PRO A 97 -15.18 7.66 -15.36
CA PRO A 97 -13.89 7.04 -15.45
C PRO A 97 -13.74 6.23 -14.17
N ARG A 98 -13.64 4.92 -14.30
CA ARG A 98 -13.35 4.05 -13.17
C ARG A 98 -12.07 4.62 -12.61
N ARG A 99 -12.19 5.31 -11.49
CA ARG A 99 -11.05 5.74 -10.72
C ARG A 99 -10.28 4.45 -10.47
N THR A 100 -9.26 4.24 -11.27
CA THR A 100 -8.23 3.27 -10.93
C THR A 100 -7.87 3.64 -9.51
N ARG A 101 -8.31 2.82 -8.56
CA ARG A 101 -7.89 2.96 -7.17
C ARG A 101 -6.40 2.78 -7.23
N GLY A 102 -5.70 3.88 -7.44
CA GLY A 102 -4.27 3.91 -7.40
C GLY A 102 -3.86 3.18 -6.13
N GLY A 103 -3.01 2.17 -6.27
CA GLY A 103 -2.68 1.28 -5.17
C GLY A 103 -2.45 2.10 -3.91
N GLY A 104 -3.23 1.80 -2.84
CA GLY A 104 -3.14 2.52 -1.59
C GLY A 104 -1.74 2.40 -1.01
N LEU A 105 -1.31 3.40 -0.27
CA LEU A 105 -0.07 3.33 0.48
C LEU A 105 -0.16 2.20 1.51
N VAL A 106 0.77 1.25 1.48
CA VAL A 106 0.74 0.05 2.33
C VAL A 106 1.90 -0.04 3.31
N GLY A 107 2.99 0.67 3.08
CA GLY A 107 4.16 0.61 3.93
C GLY A 107 5.22 1.66 3.62
N LEU A 108 6.25 1.64 4.44
CA LEU A 108 7.47 2.41 4.28
C LEU A 108 8.65 1.45 4.32
N ARG A 109 9.53 1.56 3.35
CA ARG A 109 10.80 0.83 3.33
C ARG A 109 11.91 1.77 3.72
N LEU A 110 12.60 1.46 4.79
CA LEU A 110 13.78 2.17 5.24
C LEU A 110 15.02 1.46 4.67
N GLU A 111 15.85 2.20 4.01
CA GLU A 111 17.18 1.75 3.60
C GLU A 111 18.20 2.39 4.55
N GLN A 112 18.94 1.52 5.22
CA GLN A 112 19.90 1.90 6.27
C GLN A 112 21.21 1.16 6.03
N THR A 113 22.27 1.59 6.69
CA THR A 113 23.52 0.82 6.78
C THR A 113 23.68 0.27 8.18
N LEU A 114 24.41 -0.82 8.32
CA LEU A 114 24.81 -1.29 9.65
C LEU A 114 25.83 -0.33 10.25
N ARG A 115 25.77 -0.16 11.56
CA ARG A 115 26.71 0.68 12.28
C ARG A 115 28.15 0.23 11.98
N ASN A 116 29.00 1.16 11.61
CA ASN A 116 30.42 0.91 11.25
C ASN A 116 30.66 -0.01 10.03
N SER A 117 29.66 -0.15 9.18
CA SER A 117 29.75 -0.96 7.96
C SER A 117 28.96 -0.33 6.83
N ALA A 118 29.46 -0.46 5.62
CA ALA A 118 28.71 -0.09 4.42
C ALA A 118 27.65 -1.14 4.02
N THR A 119 27.45 -2.17 4.85
CA THR A 119 26.48 -3.23 4.57
C THR A 119 25.05 -2.67 4.60
N PRO A 120 24.30 -2.79 3.50
CA PRO A 120 22.94 -2.31 3.45
C PRO A 120 22.04 -3.13 4.37
N SER A 121 21.15 -2.43 5.06
CA SER A 121 20.10 -3.01 5.88
C SER A 121 18.76 -2.45 5.46
N ARG A 122 17.78 -3.29 5.33
CA ARG A 122 16.43 -2.90 4.89
C ARG A 122 15.42 -3.26 5.96
N THR A 123 14.62 -2.30 6.33
CA THR A 123 13.50 -2.49 7.25
C THR A 123 12.20 -2.06 6.57
N VAL A 124 11.15 -2.83 6.73
CA VAL A 124 9.82 -2.50 6.19
C VAL A 124 8.85 -2.30 7.34
N PHE A 125 8.24 -1.14 7.38
CA PHE A 125 7.10 -0.85 8.22
C PHE A 125 5.81 -0.99 7.41
N GLY A 126 4.84 -1.71 7.94
CA GLY A 126 3.48 -1.63 7.47
C GLY A 126 2.86 -0.31 7.91
N LEU A 127 1.90 0.18 7.17
CA LEU A 127 1.12 1.36 7.53
C LEU A 127 -0.28 0.96 7.96
N ARG A 128 -0.73 1.49 9.08
CA ARG A 128 -2.08 1.36 9.60
C ARG A 128 -2.73 2.72 9.73
N ARG A 129 -3.96 2.83 9.30
CA ARG A 129 -4.77 4.03 9.54
C ARG A 129 -5.67 3.78 10.75
N HIS A 130 -5.58 4.67 11.75
CA HIS A 130 -6.39 4.63 12.95
C HIS A 130 -6.72 6.05 13.38
N PHE A 131 -7.99 6.38 13.58
CA PHE A 131 -8.48 7.74 13.86
C PHE A 131 -7.93 8.80 12.90
N ASP A 132 -7.99 8.52 11.61
CA ASP A 132 -7.48 9.40 10.53
C ASP A 132 -5.96 9.71 10.56
N CYS A 133 -5.25 9.13 11.52
CA CYS A 133 -3.78 9.19 11.60
C CYS A 133 -3.14 7.93 11.01
N TRP A 134 -1.94 8.10 10.48
CA TRP A 134 -1.11 7.00 10.02
C TRP A 134 -0.17 6.55 11.13
N TRP A 135 -0.10 5.25 11.31
CA TRP A 135 0.73 4.59 12.30
C TRP A 135 1.60 3.54 11.63
N ILE A 136 2.80 3.33 12.16
CA ILE A 136 3.66 2.25 11.69
C ILE A 136 3.44 0.97 12.50
N VAL A 137 3.64 -0.16 11.84
CA VAL A 137 3.73 -1.49 12.44
C VAL A 137 4.94 -2.20 11.84
N LEU A 138 5.64 -3.00 12.64
CA LEU A 138 6.68 -3.86 12.09
C LEU A 138 6.03 -4.96 11.27
N SER A 139 6.40 -5.04 9.99
CA SER A 139 6.07 -6.21 9.20
C SER A 139 6.85 -7.39 9.74
N SER A 140 6.16 -8.40 10.24
CA SER A 140 6.81 -9.69 10.47
C SER A 140 7.34 -10.23 9.15
N PRO A 141 8.54 -10.78 9.15
CA PRO A 141 9.09 -11.41 7.96
C PRO A 141 8.23 -12.58 7.51
#